data_78af7af4e44965bd7b8452055797d3e0
#
_entry.id   78af7af4e44965bd7b8452055797d3e0
#
_cell.length_a   1.000
_cell.length_b   1.000
_cell.length_c   1.000
_cell.angle_alpha   90.00
_cell.angle_beta   90.00
_cell.angle_gamma   90.00
#
_symmetry.space_group_name_H-M   'P 1'
#
loop_
_entity.id
_entity.type
_entity.pdbx_description
1 polymer ?
#
loop_
_entity_poly.entity_id
_entity_poly.type
_entity_poly.pdbx_seq_one_letter_code
_entity_poly.pdbx_strand_id
1 'polypeptide(L)'
;MARSHPVDVHVGARMRQRRTLLGMSQEKLGTAVGLTFQQIQKYERGSNRIGSSRLFEFAKVLDVPVSYFFDEMPANALSGRPMSGRGRKGFGEAGTPFEQEKDPLIKRETLGAGARLLQDPRGRVRKRIFEMVKAVGAASHAEVLGGRKGR
;
A
#
# COMPACT_ATOMS: atom_id res chain seq x y z
N MET A 1 13.18 -12.85 18.53
CA MET A 1 12.04 -12.38 17.74
C MET A 1 12.23 -12.87 16.31
N ALA A 2 11.29 -13.65 15.78
CA ALA A 2 11.35 -14.12 14.40
C ALA A 2 11.25 -12.92 13.45
N ARG A 3 12.25 -12.75 12.58
CA ARG A 3 12.22 -11.70 11.55
C ARG A 3 11.13 -12.04 10.54
N SER A 4 10.21 -11.11 10.31
CA SER A 4 9.20 -11.24 9.26
C SER A 4 9.87 -11.37 7.89
N HIS A 5 9.37 -12.28 7.05
CA HIS A 5 9.89 -12.42 5.70
C HIS A 5 9.48 -11.21 4.84
N PRO A 6 10.37 -10.64 4.02
CA PRO A 6 10.03 -9.44 3.22
C PRO A 6 8.78 -9.60 2.35
N VAL A 7 8.56 -10.77 1.80
CA VAL A 7 7.35 -11.10 1.02
C VAL A 7 6.10 -11.01 1.90
N ASP A 8 6.13 -11.55 3.12
CA ASP A 8 4.97 -11.52 4.03
C ASP A 8 4.63 -10.07 4.44
N VAL A 9 5.65 -9.23 4.61
CA VAL A 9 5.48 -7.79 4.90
C VAL A 9 4.83 -7.08 3.70
N HIS A 10 5.31 -7.32 2.49
CA HIS A 10 4.74 -6.74 1.27
C HIS A 10 3.29 -7.15 1.06
N VAL A 11 3.00 -8.45 1.09
CA VAL A 11 1.65 -9.00 0.93
C VAL A 11 0.71 -8.43 1.99
N GLY A 12 1.16 -8.35 3.26
CA GLY A 12 0.40 -7.76 4.35
C GLY A 12 0.07 -6.28 4.12
N ALA A 13 1.03 -5.51 3.61
CA ALA A 13 0.84 -4.09 3.26
C ALA A 13 -0.19 -3.92 2.13
N ARG A 14 -0.12 -4.73 1.06
CA ARG A 14 -1.08 -4.73 -0.03
C ARG A 14 -2.49 -5.09 0.44
N MET A 15 -2.60 -6.09 1.32
CA MET A 15 -3.87 -6.48 1.94
C MET A 15 -4.47 -5.31 2.73
N ARG A 16 -3.67 -4.65 3.59
CA ARG A 16 -4.10 -3.47 4.36
C ARG A 16 -4.55 -2.33 3.44
N GLN A 17 -3.78 -2.03 2.39
CA GLN A 17 -4.11 -0.99 1.42
C GLN A 17 -5.49 -1.25 0.80
N ARG A 18 -5.71 -2.43 0.25
CA ARG A 18 -6.99 -2.77 -0.39
C ARG A 18 -8.17 -2.74 0.58
N ARG A 19 -8.00 -3.32 1.76
CA ARG A 19 -9.03 -3.27 2.82
C ARG A 19 -9.43 -1.83 3.14
N THR A 20 -8.45 -0.95 3.30
CA THR A 20 -8.70 0.46 3.64
C THR A 20 -9.39 1.21 2.49
N LEU A 21 -9.00 0.94 1.24
CA LEU A 21 -9.67 1.47 0.05
C LEU A 21 -11.14 1.06 -0.03
N LEU A 22 -11.47 -0.15 0.43
CA LEU A 22 -12.85 -0.63 0.53
C LEU A 22 -13.59 -0.09 1.77
N GLY A 23 -12.95 0.71 2.61
CA GLY A 23 -13.53 1.25 3.85
C GLY A 23 -13.81 0.17 4.91
N MET A 24 -13.14 -0.99 4.83
CA MET A 24 -13.34 -2.09 5.78
C MET A 24 -12.46 -1.91 7.02
N SER A 25 -13.02 -2.18 8.23
CA SER A 25 -12.22 -2.34 9.44
C SER A 25 -11.51 -3.71 9.46
N GLN A 26 -10.47 -3.86 10.28
CA GLN A 26 -9.81 -5.16 10.50
C GLN A 26 -10.78 -6.21 11.08
N GLU A 27 -11.70 -5.78 11.92
CA GLU A 27 -12.76 -6.63 12.49
C GLU A 27 -13.70 -7.13 11.39
N LYS A 28 -14.16 -6.24 10.51
CA LYS A 28 -15.05 -6.59 9.40
C LYS A 28 -14.38 -7.58 8.44
N LEU A 29 -13.11 -7.38 8.11
CA LEU A 29 -12.35 -8.33 7.30
C LEU A 29 -12.19 -9.67 8.05
N GLY A 30 -11.85 -9.61 9.34
CA GLY A 30 -11.73 -10.82 10.18
C GLY A 30 -13.02 -11.65 10.19
N THR A 31 -14.16 -11.03 10.46
CA THR A 31 -15.47 -11.67 10.42
C THR A 31 -15.76 -12.32 9.07
N ALA A 32 -15.44 -11.63 7.97
CA ALA A 32 -15.71 -12.14 6.62
C ALA A 32 -14.89 -13.39 6.25
N VAL A 33 -13.71 -13.59 6.89
CA VAL A 33 -12.83 -14.75 6.64
C VAL A 33 -12.73 -15.70 7.85
N GLY A 34 -13.57 -15.51 8.88
CA GLY A 34 -13.57 -16.35 10.07
C GLY A 34 -12.32 -16.21 10.95
N LEU A 35 -11.75 -15.00 11.05
CA LEU A 35 -10.57 -14.71 11.83
C LEU A 35 -10.81 -13.58 12.85
N THR A 36 -9.97 -13.53 13.89
CA THR A 36 -9.98 -12.44 14.85
C THR A 36 -9.28 -11.20 14.27
N PHE A 37 -9.60 -10.02 14.82
CA PHE A 37 -8.94 -8.79 14.40
C PHE A 37 -7.42 -8.82 14.66
N GLN A 38 -6.97 -9.47 15.76
CA GLN A 38 -5.55 -9.62 16.08
C GLN A 38 -4.82 -10.47 15.02
N GLN A 39 -5.48 -11.50 14.48
CA GLN A 39 -4.92 -12.30 13.39
C GLN A 39 -4.79 -11.48 12.11
N ILE A 40 -5.80 -10.70 11.75
CA ILE A 40 -5.73 -9.76 10.62
C ILE A 40 -4.59 -8.76 10.81
N GLN A 41 -4.46 -8.18 12.01
CA GLN A 41 -3.37 -7.25 12.33
C GLN A 41 -1.98 -7.88 12.13
N LYS A 42 -1.80 -9.15 12.58
CA LYS A 42 -0.56 -9.89 12.40
C LYS A 42 -0.25 -10.16 10.92
N TYR A 43 -1.26 -10.48 10.10
CA TYR A 43 -1.12 -10.65 8.66
C TYR A 43 -0.75 -9.33 7.97
N GLU A 44 -1.44 -8.23 8.30
CA GLU A 44 -1.15 -6.92 7.72
C GLU A 44 0.25 -6.38 8.08
N ARG A 45 0.80 -6.80 9.22
CA ARG A 45 2.19 -6.49 9.63
C ARG A 45 3.23 -7.44 9.05
N GLY A 46 2.82 -8.50 8.39
CA GLY A 46 3.72 -9.55 7.91
C GLY A 46 4.34 -10.38 9.03
N SER A 47 3.81 -10.30 10.26
CA SER A 47 4.29 -11.09 11.41
C SER A 47 3.87 -12.56 11.31
N ASN A 48 2.78 -12.84 10.61
CA ASN A 48 2.30 -14.18 10.30
C ASN A 48 2.37 -14.42 8.79
N ARG A 49 2.86 -15.59 8.40
CA ARG A 49 2.83 -16.05 7.01
C ARG A 49 1.40 -16.35 6.60
N ILE A 50 1.00 -15.89 5.41
CA ILE A 50 -0.31 -16.17 4.82
C ILE A 50 -0.17 -17.41 3.94
N GLY A 51 -0.85 -18.49 4.30
CA GLY A 51 -0.94 -19.68 3.45
C GLY A 51 -1.78 -19.43 2.20
N SER A 52 -1.56 -20.20 1.14
CA SER A 52 -2.21 -20.02 -0.17
C SER A 52 -3.74 -20.03 -0.10
N SER A 53 -4.33 -20.95 0.67
CA SER A 53 -5.80 -21.02 0.86
C SER A 53 -6.33 -19.74 1.51
N ARG A 54 -5.64 -19.23 2.52
CA ARG A 54 -6.02 -18.00 3.22
C ARG A 54 -5.86 -16.76 2.32
N LEU A 55 -4.80 -16.74 1.51
CA LEU A 55 -4.58 -15.67 0.54
C LEU A 55 -5.70 -15.64 -0.51
N PHE A 56 -6.18 -16.79 -0.94
CA PHE A 56 -7.32 -16.90 -1.86
C PHE A 56 -8.62 -16.38 -1.24
N GLU A 57 -8.89 -16.69 0.04
CA GLU A 57 -10.05 -16.15 0.77
C GLU A 57 -9.99 -14.62 0.88
N PHE A 58 -8.81 -14.06 1.20
CA PHE A 58 -8.62 -12.62 1.20
C PHE A 58 -8.85 -11.99 -0.18
N ALA A 59 -8.36 -12.63 -1.25
CA ALA A 59 -8.57 -12.18 -2.61
C ALA A 59 -10.05 -12.06 -2.95
N LYS A 60 -10.85 -13.06 -2.57
CA LYS A 60 -12.31 -13.06 -2.76
C LYS A 60 -13.01 -11.95 -2.00
N VAL A 61 -12.71 -11.80 -0.70
CA VAL A 61 -13.36 -10.80 0.16
C VAL A 61 -12.96 -9.37 -0.22
N LEU A 62 -11.72 -9.18 -0.65
CA LEU A 62 -11.20 -7.88 -1.05
C LEU A 62 -11.45 -7.55 -2.53
N ASP A 63 -12.08 -8.46 -3.27
CA ASP A 63 -12.40 -8.32 -4.70
C ASP A 63 -11.18 -7.92 -5.53
N VAL A 64 -10.14 -8.75 -5.46
CA VAL A 64 -8.90 -8.61 -6.25
C VAL A 64 -8.41 -9.99 -6.68
N PRO A 65 -7.66 -10.10 -7.80
CA PRO A 65 -6.96 -11.33 -8.14
C PRO A 65 -5.83 -11.60 -7.13
N VAL A 66 -5.45 -12.87 -6.96
CA VAL A 66 -4.34 -13.23 -6.04
C VAL A 66 -3.03 -12.57 -6.43
N SER A 67 -2.78 -12.34 -7.72
CA SER A 67 -1.59 -11.63 -8.24
C SER A 67 -1.45 -10.22 -7.66
N TYR A 68 -2.56 -9.54 -7.35
CA TYR A 68 -2.57 -8.21 -6.76
C TYR A 68 -1.66 -8.08 -5.52
N PHE A 69 -1.59 -9.12 -4.70
CA PHE A 69 -0.78 -9.09 -3.48
C PHE A 69 0.72 -9.13 -3.75
N PHE A 70 1.12 -9.50 -4.97
CA PHE A 70 2.52 -9.61 -5.39
C PHE A 70 2.92 -8.51 -6.37
N ASP A 71 1.97 -7.69 -6.83
CA ASP A 71 2.24 -6.57 -7.72
C ASP A 71 3.18 -5.55 -7.03
N GLU A 72 4.08 -4.95 -7.81
CA GLU A 72 5.06 -3.97 -7.31
C GLU A 72 5.98 -4.50 -6.19
N MET A 73 6.21 -5.84 -6.17
CA MET A 73 7.09 -6.42 -5.16
C MET A 73 8.53 -5.94 -5.37
N PRO A 74 9.18 -5.39 -4.34
CA PRO A 74 10.53 -4.90 -4.46
C PRO A 74 11.52 -6.06 -4.73
N ALA A 75 12.51 -5.83 -5.58
CA ALA A 75 13.47 -6.86 -6.02
C ALA A 75 14.22 -7.54 -4.85
N ASN A 76 14.45 -6.84 -3.75
CA ASN A 76 15.05 -7.39 -2.53
C ASN A 76 14.16 -8.43 -1.83
N ALA A 77 12.84 -8.35 -1.98
CA ALA A 77 11.91 -9.35 -1.46
C ALA A 77 11.96 -10.64 -2.27
N LEU A 78 12.25 -10.56 -3.57
CA LEU A 78 12.36 -11.71 -4.48
C LEU A 78 13.67 -12.51 -4.29
N SER A 79 14.73 -11.88 -3.80
CA SER A 79 16.03 -12.55 -3.65
C SER A 79 16.10 -13.53 -2.47
N GLY A 80 15.04 -13.65 -1.66
CA GLY A 80 14.89 -14.64 -0.58
C GLY A 80 15.99 -14.64 0.48
N ARG A 81 16.92 -13.68 0.44
CA ARG A 81 18.02 -13.58 1.41
C ARG A 81 17.61 -12.70 2.58
N PRO A 82 17.62 -13.22 3.81
CA PRO A 82 17.60 -12.33 4.96
C PRO A 82 18.84 -11.43 4.85
N MET A 83 18.67 -10.11 4.99
CA MET A 83 19.78 -9.18 5.13
C MET A 83 20.52 -9.47 6.44
N SER A 84 21.33 -10.53 6.48
CA SER A 84 22.39 -10.65 7.45
C SER A 84 23.60 -9.96 6.84
N GLY A 85 23.94 -8.80 7.43
CA GLY A 85 25.11 -8.06 7.02
C GLY A 85 26.38 -8.89 7.09
N ARG A 86 26.96 -9.18 5.94
CA ARG A 86 28.41 -9.27 5.68
C ARG A 86 28.62 -9.41 4.18
N GLY A 87 29.13 -8.34 3.61
CA GLY A 87 30.04 -8.30 2.50
C GLY A 87 29.69 -9.08 1.24
N ARG A 88 29.01 -8.43 0.29
CA ARG A 88 29.32 -8.62 -1.13
C ARG A 88 29.18 -7.26 -1.84
N LYS A 89 30.33 -6.70 -2.24
CA LYS A 89 30.40 -5.66 -3.24
C LYS A 89 29.82 -6.25 -4.54
N GLY A 90 28.62 -5.85 -4.87
CA GLY A 90 27.97 -6.08 -6.16
C GLY A 90 27.26 -4.80 -6.49
N PHE A 91 27.50 -4.26 -7.65
CA PHE A 91 26.88 -3.06 -8.21
C PHE A 91 25.35 -3.16 -8.11
N GLY A 92 24.78 -2.35 -7.25
CA GLY A 92 23.36 -2.18 -7.04
C GLY A 92 23.21 -1.20 -5.88
N GLU A 93 22.76 -0.01 -6.19
CA GLU A 93 22.43 1.03 -5.22
C GLU A 93 21.65 0.39 -4.05
N ALA A 94 22.20 0.53 -2.85
CA ALA A 94 21.55 0.11 -1.63
C ALA A 94 20.27 0.96 -1.46
N GLY A 95 19.16 0.43 -1.95
CA GLY A 95 17.85 0.97 -1.63
C GLY A 95 17.72 0.99 -0.11
N THR A 96 17.48 2.16 0.45
CA THR A 96 17.19 2.36 1.86
C THR A 96 16.11 1.37 2.31
N PRO A 97 16.17 0.86 3.55
CA PRO A 97 15.10 0.02 4.09
C PRO A 97 13.75 0.73 3.85
N PHE A 98 12.80 0.04 3.22
CA PHE A 98 11.47 0.56 2.97
C PHE A 98 10.83 0.90 4.32
N GLU A 99 10.92 2.15 4.73
CA GLU A 99 10.20 2.69 5.86
C GLU A 99 8.74 2.80 5.45
N GLN A 100 7.96 1.79 5.82
CA GLN A 100 6.53 1.66 5.55
C GLN A 100 5.70 2.87 6.03
N GLU A 101 6.29 3.72 6.88
CA GLU A 101 5.65 4.94 7.39
C GLU A 101 5.82 6.16 6.46
N LYS A 102 6.72 6.10 5.47
CA LYS A 102 7.01 7.26 4.60
C LYS A 102 6.24 7.29 3.29
N ASP A 103 5.54 6.20 2.93
CA ASP A 103 4.69 6.23 1.74
C ASP A 103 3.43 7.06 2.03
N PRO A 104 3.28 8.26 1.42
CA PRO A 104 2.12 9.12 1.64
C PRO A 104 0.81 8.45 1.23
N LEU A 105 0.85 7.43 0.37
CA LEU A 105 -0.34 6.67 -0.04
C LEU A 105 -0.83 5.69 1.03
N ILE A 106 0.04 5.31 1.98
CA ILE A 106 -0.31 4.40 3.09
C ILE A 106 -0.90 5.15 4.28
N LYS A 107 -0.79 6.48 4.33
CA LYS A 107 -1.40 7.27 5.40
C LYS A 107 -2.91 7.04 5.42
N ARG A 108 -3.45 6.80 6.61
CA ARG A 108 -4.87 6.54 6.82
C ARG A 108 -5.77 7.60 6.19
N GLU A 109 -5.34 8.85 6.20
CA GLU A 109 -6.05 9.98 5.60
C GLU A 109 -6.13 9.88 4.07
N THR A 110 -5.01 9.54 3.41
CA THR A 110 -4.94 9.38 1.95
C THR A 110 -5.78 8.18 1.49
N LEU A 111 -5.67 7.04 2.20
CA LEU A 111 -6.45 5.84 1.92
C LEU A 111 -7.93 6.07 2.21
N GLY A 112 -8.27 6.81 3.28
CA GLY A 112 -9.64 7.17 3.62
C GLY A 112 -10.28 8.11 2.57
N ALA A 113 -9.53 9.07 2.06
CA ALA A 113 -9.97 9.93 0.97
C ALA A 113 -10.21 9.13 -0.33
N GLY A 114 -9.28 8.24 -0.68
CA GLY A 114 -9.41 7.35 -1.83
C GLY A 114 -10.63 6.44 -1.72
N ALA A 115 -10.87 5.85 -0.56
CA ALA A 115 -12.04 5.00 -0.32
C ALA A 115 -13.37 5.75 -0.51
N ARG A 116 -13.49 6.98 -0.01
CA ARG A 116 -14.68 7.82 -0.20
C ARG A 116 -14.91 8.18 -1.67
N LEU A 117 -13.83 8.41 -2.43
CA LEU A 117 -13.91 8.68 -3.86
C LEU A 117 -14.40 7.47 -4.68
N LEU A 118 -13.98 6.26 -4.28
CA LEU A 118 -14.41 5.02 -4.93
C LEU A 118 -15.86 4.66 -4.60
N GLN A 119 -16.36 5.07 -3.43
CA GLN A 119 -17.73 4.83 -2.98
C GLN A 119 -18.74 5.86 -3.49
N ASP A 120 -18.30 6.90 -4.22
CA ASP A 120 -19.19 7.90 -4.81
C ASP A 120 -19.94 7.35 -6.03
N PRO A 121 -21.23 6.97 -5.89
CA PRO A 121 -21.98 6.32 -6.97
C PRO A 121 -22.30 7.24 -8.14
N ARG A 122 -22.20 8.56 -7.94
CA ARG A 122 -22.54 9.56 -8.96
C ARG A 122 -21.32 10.28 -9.56
N GLY A 123 -20.12 9.97 -9.11
CA GLY A 123 -18.88 10.56 -9.61
C GLY A 123 -18.74 12.08 -9.40
N ARG A 124 -19.70 12.74 -8.72
CA ARG A 124 -19.70 14.20 -8.52
C ARG A 124 -18.55 14.68 -7.67
N VAL A 125 -18.27 13.98 -6.57
CA VAL A 125 -17.16 14.30 -5.66
C VAL A 125 -15.83 14.07 -6.37
N ARG A 126 -15.69 12.95 -7.08
CA ARG A 126 -14.52 12.62 -7.88
C ARG A 126 -14.22 13.68 -8.94
N LYS A 127 -15.24 14.13 -9.67
CA LYS A 127 -15.09 15.18 -10.68
C LYS A 127 -14.65 16.51 -10.06
N ARG A 128 -15.24 16.93 -8.93
CA ARG A 128 -14.86 18.16 -8.23
C ARG A 128 -13.42 18.11 -7.68
N ILE A 129 -13.01 16.98 -7.11
CA ILE A 129 -11.64 16.83 -6.63
C ILE A 129 -10.65 16.82 -7.81
N PHE A 130 -10.97 16.17 -8.92
CA PHE A 130 -10.15 16.21 -10.12
C PHE A 130 -9.96 17.63 -10.64
N GLU A 131 -11.02 18.42 -10.74
CA GLU A 131 -10.95 19.83 -11.16
C GLU A 131 -10.14 20.68 -10.17
N MET A 132 -10.28 20.43 -8.87
CA MET A 132 -9.49 21.12 -7.84
C MET A 132 -7.99 20.77 -7.95
N VAL A 133 -7.63 19.51 -8.09
CA VAL A 133 -6.25 19.07 -8.27
C VAL A 133 -5.65 19.65 -9.55
N LYS A 134 -6.41 19.68 -10.63
CA LYS A 134 -6.00 20.30 -11.91
C LYS A 134 -5.76 21.80 -11.75
N ALA A 135 -6.63 22.51 -11.03
CA ALA A 135 -6.48 23.94 -10.78
C ALA A 135 -5.22 24.25 -9.94
N VAL A 136 -4.99 23.46 -8.89
CA VAL A 136 -3.78 23.59 -8.04
C VAL A 136 -2.52 23.28 -8.84
N GLY A 137 -2.52 22.23 -9.66
CA GLY A 137 -1.40 21.87 -10.51
C GLY A 137 -1.09 22.96 -11.56
N ALA A 138 -2.11 23.60 -12.14
CA ALA A 138 -1.93 24.71 -13.06
C ALA A 138 -1.37 25.96 -12.36
N ALA A 139 -1.81 26.27 -11.14
CA ALA A 139 -1.29 27.38 -10.34
C ALA A 139 0.18 27.18 -9.98
N SER A 140 0.56 25.99 -9.53
CA SER A 140 1.97 25.66 -9.20
C SER A 140 2.89 25.73 -10.42
N HIS A 141 2.39 25.39 -11.61
CA HIS A 141 3.18 25.49 -12.85
C HIS A 141 3.37 26.93 -13.29
N ALA A 142 2.40 27.80 -13.06
CA ALA A 142 2.51 29.24 -13.35
C ALA A 142 3.53 29.93 -12.45
N GLU A 143 3.61 29.58 -11.16
CA GLU A 143 4.62 30.12 -10.22
C GLU A 143 6.05 29.71 -10.59
N VAL A 144 6.26 28.46 -11.02
CA VAL A 144 7.59 27.96 -11.44
C VAL A 144 8.08 28.66 -12.71
N LEU A 145 7.19 29.01 -13.62
CA LEU A 145 7.54 29.72 -14.88
C LEU A 145 7.66 31.23 -14.68
N GLY A 146 6.94 31.82 -13.73
CA GLY A 146 6.99 33.25 -13.40
C GLY A 146 8.28 33.67 -12.68
N GLY A 147 8.87 32.76 -11.88
CA GLY A 147 10.11 33.02 -11.12
C GLY A 147 11.42 33.07 -11.95
N ARG A 148 11.37 32.80 -13.25
CA ARG A 148 12.57 32.76 -14.13
C ARG A 148 12.82 34.04 -14.97
N LYS A 149 12.00 35.07 -14.80
CA LYS A 149 12.16 36.37 -15.53
C LYS A 149 12.68 37.53 -14.67
N GLY A 150 13.51 37.24 -13.68
CA GLY A 150 14.10 38.29 -12.85
C GLY A 150 15.53 37.97 -12.45
N ARG A 151 16.47 37.91 -13.44
CA ARG A 151 17.90 38.18 -13.26
C ARG A 151 18.54 38.46 -14.60
#